data_0ea08713ee96020648a9b8a3b9480c3f
#
_entry.id   0ea08713ee96020648a9b8a3b9480c3f
#
_cell.length_a   1.000
_cell.length_b   1.000
_cell.length_c   1.000
_cell.angle_alpha   90.00
_cell.angle_beta   90.00
_cell.angle_gamma   90.00
#
_symmetry.space_group_name_H-M   'P 1'
#
loop_
_entity.id
_entity.type
_entity.pdbx_description
1 polymer ?
#
loop_
_entity_poly.entity_id
_entity_poly.type
_entity_poly.pdbx_seq_one_letter_code
_entity_poly.pdbx_strand_id
1 'polypeptide(L)'
;MDGESKQTPYQMPVVDQHDGKQGLLMTVYDQCVVLERREFVYDEAVGPDWVLPLPLGRGEKPYAFAHRAAQAVAPEFPAGSAVRVERVRGKDRYGTEQMQTSVYFPNVLGRNANQRAYDFEVQLVMQDEDTEKVMLTKRVMSPHFYLGERKDDDEVVCIFGEQEIPTYRSFRFEVRPVECFGKKGRPICSEWMKV
;
A
#
# COMPACT_ATOMS: atom_id res chain seq x y z
N MET A 1 9.53 -18.52 17.72
CA MET A 1 8.14 -18.30 17.29
C MET A 1 8.24 -17.83 15.86
N ASP A 2 8.07 -18.78 14.97
CA ASP A 2 8.16 -18.54 13.56
C ASP A 2 6.94 -17.72 13.20
N GLY A 3 7.20 -16.45 12.90
CA GLY A 3 6.16 -15.56 12.41
C GLY A 3 5.71 -16.03 11.04
N GLU A 4 4.84 -17.04 11.01
CA GLU A 4 4.06 -17.30 9.82
C GLU A 4 3.34 -15.99 9.50
N SER A 5 3.85 -15.28 8.51
CA SER A 5 3.15 -14.15 7.94
C SER A 5 1.84 -14.71 7.37
N LYS A 6 0.80 -14.67 8.19
CA LYS A 6 -0.56 -14.88 7.67
C LYS A 6 -0.66 -13.96 6.48
N GLN A 7 -0.99 -14.52 5.31
CA GLN A 7 -1.29 -13.73 4.13
C GLN A 7 -2.38 -12.75 4.50
N THR A 8 -1.94 -11.55 4.78
CA THR A 8 -2.82 -10.40 4.68
C THR A 8 -3.16 -10.24 3.19
N PRO A 9 -4.28 -9.62 2.83
CA PRO A 9 -4.57 -9.29 1.43
C PRO A 9 -3.51 -8.35 0.81
N TYR A 10 -2.48 -8.03 1.54
CA TYR A 10 -1.33 -7.25 1.15
C TYR A 10 -0.24 -8.21 0.68
N GLN A 11 0.19 -8.07 -0.56
CA GLN A 11 1.46 -8.65 -0.99
C GLN A 11 2.61 -7.85 -0.37
N MET A 12 2.72 -7.93 0.92
CA MET A 12 3.96 -7.51 1.53
C MET A 12 5.00 -8.60 1.24
N PRO A 13 6.18 -8.27 0.72
CA PRO A 13 7.30 -9.16 0.91
C PRO A 13 7.36 -9.49 2.40
N VAL A 14 7.64 -10.71 2.74
CA VAL A 14 7.90 -11.09 4.12
C VAL A 14 8.94 -10.11 4.62
N VAL A 15 8.52 -9.16 5.43
CA VAL A 15 9.42 -8.21 6.06
C VAL A 15 10.42 -9.10 6.79
N ASP A 16 11.69 -9.03 6.42
CA ASP A 16 12.73 -9.76 7.11
C ASP A 16 12.53 -9.48 8.62
N GLN A 17 12.74 -10.47 9.46
CA GLN A 17 12.47 -10.36 10.91
C GLN A 17 13.19 -9.14 11.56
N HIS A 18 14.14 -8.58 10.85
CA HIS A 18 14.87 -7.37 11.22
C HIS A 18 14.21 -6.07 10.73
N ASP A 19 13.31 -6.15 9.75
CA ASP A 19 12.64 -4.98 9.18
C ASP A 19 11.24 -4.85 9.78
N GLY A 20 10.95 -3.78 10.49
CA GLY A 20 9.60 -3.48 10.92
C GLY A 20 9.31 -3.65 12.40
N LYS A 21 10.29 -3.51 13.26
CA LYS A 21 10.07 -3.40 14.71
C LYS A 21 9.71 -1.97 15.10
N GLN A 22 8.57 -1.54 14.59
CA GLN A 22 8.01 -0.24 14.97
C GLN A 22 7.19 -0.35 16.23
N GLY A 23 7.21 0.71 17.01
CA GLY A 23 6.39 0.86 18.19
C GLY A 23 6.10 2.31 18.52
N LEU A 24 5.32 2.47 19.55
CA LEU A 24 4.98 3.76 20.13
C LEU A 24 5.61 3.86 21.50
N LEU A 25 6.38 4.92 21.72
CA LEU A 25 6.80 5.34 23.05
C LEU A 25 5.82 6.44 23.51
N MET A 26 5.13 6.19 24.60
CA MET A 26 4.16 7.12 25.16
C MET A 26 4.72 7.77 26.43
N THR A 27 4.81 9.09 26.40
CA THR A 27 5.15 9.88 27.58
C THR A 27 3.97 10.74 27.98
N VAL A 28 3.60 10.68 29.26
CA VAL A 28 2.49 11.44 29.82
C VAL A 28 3.03 12.59 30.65
N TYR A 29 2.62 13.80 30.29
CA TYR A 29 2.89 15.04 31.01
C TYR A 29 1.59 15.57 31.63
N ASP A 30 1.69 16.55 32.50
CA ASP A 30 0.51 17.16 33.14
C ASP A 30 -0.47 17.81 32.14
N GLN A 31 0.07 18.30 31.02
CA GLN A 31 -0.70 19.06 30.03
C GLN A 31 -0.85 18.36 28.69
N CYS A 32 -0.15 17.26 28.45
CA CYS A 32 -0.23 16.53 27.21
C CYS A 32 0.28 15.09 27.33
N VAL A 33 -0.11 14.27 26.35
CA VAL A 33 0.50 12.98 26.07
C VAL A 33 1.26 13.09 24.75
N VAL A 34 2.51 12.67 24.75
CA VAL A 34 3.36 12.60 23.54
C VAL A 34 3.48 11.14 23.14
N LEU A 35 3.23 10.86 21.87
CA LEU A 35 3.41 9.55 21.26
C LEU A 35 4.49 9.66 20.19
N GLU A 36 5.68 9.15 20.52
CA GLU A 36 6.79 9.04 19.59
C GLU A 36 6.65 7.72 18.81
N ARG A 37 6.73 7.80 17.48
CA ARG A 37 6.76 6.62 16.62
C ARG A 37 8.21 6.26 16.34
N ARG A 38 8.62 5.11 16.84
CA ARG A 38 10.03 4.69 16.78
C ARG A 38 10.17 3.41 15.97
N GLU A 39 11.23 3.38 15.18
CA GLU A 39 11.81 2.16 14.63
C GLU A 39 12.93 1.71 15.55
N PHE A 40 12.73 0.56 16.21
CA PHE A 40 13.64 0.11 17.27
C PHE A 40 14.90 -0.60 16.76
N VAL A 41 14.92 -1.03 15.51
CA VAL A 41 16.13 -1.66 14.94
C VAL A 41 17.17 -0.61 14.61
N TYR A 42 16.75 0.51 14.06
CA TYR A 42 17.66 1.57 13.62
C TYR A 42 17.67 2.76 14.59
N ASP A 43 16.88 2.69 15.66
CA ASP A 43 16.71 3.77 16.64
C ASP A 43 16.33 5.12 16.01
N GLU A 44 15.42 5.08 15.04
CA GLU A 44 14.98 6.24 14.28
C GLU A 44 13.54 6.63 14.60
N ALA A 45 13.24 7.92 14.46
CA ALA A 45 11.87 8.43 14.48
C ALA A 45 11.18 8.15 13.14
N VAL A 46 9.99 7.54 13.18
CA VAL A 46 9.19 7.23 11.97
C VAL A 46 8.39 8.43 11.46
N GLY A 47 8.60 9.59 12.01
CA GLY A 47 7.92 10.84 11.64
C GLY A 47 7.68 11.72 12.86
N PRO A 48 6.94 12.82 12.72
CA PRO A 48 6.70 13.73 13.82
C PRO A 48 5.89 13.06 14.94
N ASP A 49 6.17 13.47 16.17
CA ASP A 49 5.42 13.03 17.34
C ASP A 49 3.95 13.45 17.28
N TRP A 50 3.12 12.65 17.89
CA TRP A 50 1.73 13.01 18.12
C TRP A 50 1.60 13.60 19.52
N VAL A 51 1.18 14.85 19.60
CA VAL A 51 0.96 15.55 20.87
C VAL A 51 -0.53 15.67 21.13
N LEU A 52 -1.00 15.05 22.20
CA LEU A 52 -2.38 15.08 22.65
C LEU A 52 -2.50 16.00 23.86
N PRO A 53 -3.11 17.19 23.75
CA PRO A 53 -3.29 18.09 24.89
C PRO A 53 -4.23 17.49 25.94
N LEU A 54 -3.96 17.76 27.21
CA LEU A 54 -4.80 17.37 28.34
C LEU A 54 -5.25 18.62 29.13
N PRO A 55 -6.47 18.61 29.71
CA PRO A 55 -7.52 17.64 29.47
C PRO A 55 -8.08 17.78 28.06
N LEU A 56 -8.45 16.68 27.45
CA LEU A 56 -9.19 16.73 26.17
C LEU A 56 -10.46 17.53 26.39
N GLY A 57 -10.65 18.59 25.62
CA GLY A 57 -11.86 19.42 25.67
C GLY A 57 -13.12 18.55 25.50
N ARG A 58 -14.20 18.87 26.21
CA ARG A 58 -15.46 18.16 26.03
C ARG A 58 -15.97 18.38 24.61
N GLY A 59 -16.06 17.31 23.83
CA GLY A 59 -16.53 17.34 22.44
C GLY A 59 -15.43 17.44 21.39
N GLU A 60 -14.22 17.80 21.76
CA GLU A 60 -13.10 17.79 20.81
C GLU A 60 -12.49 16.40 20.71
N LYS A 61 -12.59 15.81 19.51
CA LYS A 61 -11.93 14.55 19.16
C LYS A 61 -11.10 14.78 17.91
N PRO A 62 -10.05 15.63 17.96
CA PRO A 62 -9.28 16.02 16.76
C PRO A 62 -8.62 14.83 16.05
N TYR A 63 -8.40 13.75 16.81
CA TYR A 63 -7.82 12.51 16.32
C TYR A 63 -8.84 11.40 16.08
N ALA A 64 -10.13 11.69 16.19
CA ALA A 64 -11.15 10.69 15.86
C ALA A 64 -11.05 10.29 14.38
N PHE A 65 -11.13 8.98 14.11
CA PHE A 65 -11.06 8.46 12.75
C PHE A 65 -12.01 9.17 11.79
N ALA A 66 -13.27 9.35 12.19
CA ALA A 66 -14.28 10.02 11.36
C ALA A 66 -13.89 11.46 10.98
N HIS A 67 -13.33 12.22 11.93
CA HIS A 67 -12.88 13.57 11.66
C HIS A 67 -11.71 13.62 10.69
N ARG A 68 -10.71 12.74 10.88
CA ARG A 68 -9.57 12.65 9.97
C ARG A 68 -9.94 12.09 8.61
N ALA A 69 -10.79 11.08 8.56
CA ALA A 69 -11.30 10.51 7.32
C ALA A 69 -12.08 11.54 6.48
N ALA A 70 -12.81 12.45 7.16
CA ALA A 70 -13.52 13.53 6.47
C ALA A 70 -12.55 14.53 5.79
N GLN A 71 -11.39 14.78 6.41
CA GLN A 71 -10.36 15.69 5.90
C GLN A 71 -9.37 15.02 4.94
N ALA A 72 -9.37 13.68 4.85
CA ALA A 72 -8.48 12.95 3.98
C ALA A 72 -8.71 13.33 2.51
N VAL A 73 -7.65 13.39 1.74
CA VAL A 73 -7.66 13.69 0.31
C VAL A 73 -7.28 12.42 -0.44
N ALA A 74 -8.06 12.06 -1.44
CA ALA A 74 -7.74 10.92 -2.28
C ALA A 74 -6.38 11.14 -2.98
N PRO A 75 -5.43 10.20 -2.90
CA PRO A 75 -4.16 10.32 -3.59
C PRO A 75 -4.37 10.18 -5.10
N GLU A 76 -3.56 10.89 -5.88
CA GLU A 76 -3.65 10.82 -7.33
C GLU A 76 -2.30 10.50 -7.96
N PHE A 77 -2.31 9.69 -8.98
CA PHE A 77 -1.12 9.42 -9.77
C PHE A 77 -0.63 10.69 -10.46
N PRO A 78 0.69 10.85 -10.64
CA PRO A 78 1.23 11.91 -11.50
C PRO A 78 0.63 11.88 -12.91
N ALA A 79 0.50 13.04 -13.53
CA ALA A 79 0.02 13.11 -14.90
C ALA A 79 0.93 12.31 -15.85
N GLY A 80 0.34 11.52 -16.75
CA GLY A 80 1.06 10.66 -17.67
C GLY A 80 1.50 9.32 -17.06
N SER A 81 1.07 9.00 -15.83
CA SER A 81 1.31 7.68 -15.24
C SER A 81 0.70 6.57 -16.08
N ALA A 82 1.42 5.47 -16.21
CA ALA A 82 0.99 4.28 -16.94
C ALA A 82 1.23 3.02 -16.11
N VAL A 83 0.51 1.97 -16.44
CA VAL A 83 0.72 0.62 -15.91
C VAL A 83 1.50 -0.17 -16.95
N ARG A 84 2.66 -0.69 -16.55
CA ARG A 84 3.50 -1.57 -17.35
C ARG A 84 3.35 -3.00 -16.87
N VAL A 85 3.21 -3.94 -17.77
CA VAL A 85 3.01 -5.36 -17.45
C VAL A 85 4.07 -6.21 -18.13
N GLU A 86 4.70 -7.07 -17.38
CA GLU A 86 5.72 -8.00 -17.88
C GLU A 86 5.42 -9.42 -17.42
N ARG A 87 5.71 -10.39 -18.28
CA ARG A 87 5.70 -11.81 -17.91
C ARG A 87 7.14 -12.28 -17.76
N VAL A 88 7.47 -12.70 -16.54
CA VAL A 88 8.82 -13.11 -16.17
C VAL A 88 8.78 -14.46 -15.45
N ARG A 89 9.87 -15.22 -15.56
CA ARG A 89 10.07 -16.38 -14.69
C ARG A 89 10.49 -15.91 -13.31
N GLY A 90 9.81 -16.40 -12.30
CA GLY A 90 10.10 -16.09 -10.90
C GLY A 90 9.80 -17.28 -10.02
N LYS A 91 10.09 -17.14 -8.75
CA LYS A 91 9.78 -18.15 -7.74
C LYS A 91 8.56 -17.71 -6.93
N ASP A 92 7.67 -18.65 -6.66
CA ASP A 92 6.60 -18.42 -5.69
C ASP A 92 7.15 -18.39 -4.26
N ARG A 93 6.28 -18.17 -3.31
CA ARG A 93 6.64 -18.13 -1.88
C ARG A 93 7.23 -19.44 -1.33
N TYR A 94 7.07 -20.52 -2.06
CA TYR A 94 7.62 -21.85 -1.70
C TYR A 94 8.92 -22.16 -2.42
N GLY A 95 9.40 -21.24 -3.25
CA GLY A 95 10.60 -21.42 -4.06
C GLY A 95 10.37 -22.16 -5.38
N THR A 96 9.13 -22.46 -5.75
CA THR A 96 8.78 -23.15 -7.00
C THR A 96 8.84 -22.16 -8.16
N GLU A 97 9.58 -22.51 -9.19
CA GLU A 97 9.65 -21.69 -10.40
C GLU A 97 8.34 -21.75 -11.18
N GLN A 98 7.84 -20.58 -11.54
CA GLN A 98 6.64 -20.42 -12.36
C GLN A 98 6.71 -19.14 -13.19
N MET A 99 5.84 -19.05 -14.18
CA MET A 99 5.61 -17.78 -14.87
C MET A 99 4.84 -16.84 -13.93
N GLN A 100 5.27 -15.60 -13.87
CA GLN A 100 4.63 -14.55 -13.08
C GLN A 100 4.31 -13.37 -13.98
N THR A 101 3.23 -12.69 -13.65
CA THR A 101 2.89 -11.42 -14.29
C THR A 101 3.16 -10.30 -13.30
N SER A 102 4.16 -9.50 -13.60
CA SER A 102 4.56 -8.35 -12.81
C SER A 102 3.88 -7.09 -13.35
N VAL A 103 3.16 -6.41 -12.48
CA VAL A 103 2.43 -5.17 -12.79
C VAL A 103 3.17 -4.03 -12.13
N TYR A 104 3.76 -3.16 -12.93
CA TYR A 104 4.55 -2.01 -12.49
C TYR A 104 3.76 -0.72 -12.65
N PHE A 105 3.85 0.14 -11.68
CA PHE A 105 3.17 1.44 -11.69
C PHE A 105 3.91 2.43 -10.78
N PRO A 106 3.77 3.75 -11.01
CA PRO A 106 4.47 4.73 -10.20
C PRO A 106 3.92 4.78 -8.77
N ASN A 107 4.81 5.05 -7.83
CA ASN A 107 4.40 5.37 -6.46
C ASN A 107 3.73 6.76 -6.41
N VAL A 108 2.86 6.95 -5.42
CA VAL A 108 2.21 8.25 -5.17
C VAL A 108 2.76 8.83 -3.88
N LEU A 109 3.81 9.61 -4.00
CA LEU A 109 4.48 10.22 -2.85
C LEU A 109 3.77 11.47 -2.33
N GLY A 110 3.01 12.15 -3.20
CA GLY A 110 2.31 13.38 -2.87
C GLY A 110 3.24 14.54 -2.46
N ARG A 111 2.72 15.74 -2.46
CA ARG A 111 3.47 16.94 -2.00
C ARG A 111 3.52 17.05 -0.47
N ASN A 112 2.63 16.36 0.22
CA ASN A 112 2.57 16.30 1.67
C ASN A 112 2.03 14.94 2.13
N ALA A 113 2.14 14.64 3.42
CA ALA A 113 1.74 13.36 4.00
C ALA A 113 0.27 12.98 3.74
N ASN A 114 -0.61 13.98 3.57
CA ASN A 114 -2.05 13.75 3.35
C ASN A 114 -2.40 13.40 1.90
N GLN A 115 -1.44 13.44 0.99
CA GLN A 115 -1.62 13.15 -0.43
C GLN A 115 -0.87 11.90 -0.88
N ARG A 116 -0.23 11.19 0.06
CA ARG A 116 0.49 9.96 -0.23
C ARG A 116 -0.45 8.78 -0.29
N ALA A 117 -0.17 7.86 -1.20
CA ALA A 117 -0.80 6.55 -1.11
C ALA A 117 -0.25 5.79 0.11
N TYR A 118 -1.13 5.21 0.89
CA TYR A 118 -0.79 4.25 1.93
C TYR A 118 -0.56 2.88 1.29
N ASP A 119 -1.48 2.48 0.42
CA ASP A 119 -1.37 1.28 -0.37
C ASP A 119 -1.99 1.47 -1.76
N PHE A 120 -1.90 0.44 -2.57
CA PHE A 120 -2.49 0.38 -3.90
C PHE A 120 -3.40 -0.82 -4.01
N GLU A 121 -4.60 -0.59 -4.52
CA GLU A 121 -5.53 -1.64 -4.92
C GLU A 121 -5.26 -1.98 -6.38
N VAL A 122 -4.81 -3.21 -6.63
CA VAL A 122 -4.52 -3.70 -7.98
C VAL A 122 -5.56 -4.74 -8.35
N GLN A 123 -6.37 -4.43 -9.32
CA GLN A 123 -7.46 -5.28 -9.78
C GLN A 123 -7.11 -5.93 -11.12
N LEU A 124 -7.30 -7.23 -11.21
CA LEU A 124 -7.35 -7.96 -12.46
C LEU A 124 -8.79 -7.91 -12.99
N VAL A 125 -8.98 -7.20 -14.08
CA VAL A 125 -10.29 -7.00 -14.71
C VAL A 125 -10.33 -7.80 -16.01
N MET A 126 -11.34 -8.61 -16.16
CA MET A 126 -11.57 -9.43 -17.35
C MET A 126 -12.74 -8.86 -18.16
N GLN A 127 -12.62 -8.92 -19.47
CA GLN A 127 -13.74 -8.63 -20.38
C GLN A 127 -14.60 -9.87 -20.53
N ASP A 128 -15.87 -9.75 -20.19
CA ASP A 128 -16.87 -10.82 -20.31
C ASP A 128 -18.04 -10.33 -21.17
N GLU A 129 -18.00 -10.70 -22.45
CA GLU A 129 -18.91 -10.17 -23.50
C GLU A 129 -18.83 -8.63 -23.54
N ASP A 130 -19.91 -7.94 -23.17
CA ASP A 130 -20.01 -6.48 -23.16
C ASP A 130 -19.77 -5.86 -21.77
N THR A 131 -19.35 -6.67 -20.77
CA THR A 131 -19.16 -6.23 -19.40
C THR A 131 -17.73 -6.44 -18.91
N GLU A 132 -17.31 -5.60 -17.99
CA GLU A 132 -16.03 -5.76 -17.28
C GLU A 132 -16.31 -6.38 -15.91
N LYS A 133 -15.52 -7.39 -15.54
CA LYS A 133 -15.64 -8.08 -14.27
C LYS A 133 -14.29 -8.13 -13.54
N VAL A 134 -14.29 -7.67 -12.30
CA VAL A 134 -13.12 -7.83 -11.41
C VAL A 134 -13.01 -9.29 -10.99
N MET A 135 -11.91 -9.93 -11.34
CA MET A 135 -11.61 -11.32 -11.04
C MET A 135 -10.84 -11.49 -9.75
N LEU A 136 -9.89 -10.61 -9.54
CA LEU A 136 -9.01 -10.65 -8.38
C LEU A 136 -8.61 -9.23 -7.98
N THR A 137 -8.52 -9.01 -6.69
CA THR A 137 -8.01 -7.75 -6.12
C THR A 137 -6.86 -8.07 -5.19
N LYS A 138 -5.72 -7.42 -5.41
CA LYS A 138 -4.57 -7.45 -4.51
C LYS A 138 -4.34 -6.06 -3.91
N ARG A 139 -3.69 -6.04 -2.75
CA ARG A 139 -3.27 -4.81 -2.10
C ARG A 139 -1.74 -4.83 -1.97
N VAL A 140 -1.10 -3.74 -2.35
CA VAL A 140 0.35 -3.56 -2.23
C VAL A 140 0.59 -2.29 -1.42
N MET A 141 1.36 -2.40 -0.35
CA MET A 141 1.71 -1.23 0.47
C MET A 141 2.66 -0.33 -0.30
N SER A 142 2.51 0.97 -0.13
CA SER A 142 3.45 1.93 -0.70
C SER A 142 4.86 1.72 -0.12
N PRO A 143 5.92 1.68 -0.96
CA PRO A 143 7.31 1.54 -0.51
C PRO A 143 7.75 2.61 0.48
N HIS A 144 7.08 3.77 0.47
CA HIS A 144 7.34 4.85 1.43
C HIS A 144 7.27 4.40 2.90
N PHE A 145 6.50 3.37 3.20
CA PHE A 145 6.31 2.85 4.57
C PHE A 145 7.22 1.68 4.90
N TYR A 146 8.02 1.22 3.95
CA TYR A 146 9.07 0.27 4.26
C TYR A 146 10.23 0.98 4.94
N LEU A 147 10.68 0.37 6.02
CA LEU A 147 11.86 0.80 6.74
C LEU A 147 13.04 -0.01 6.22
N GLY A 148 14.07 0.63 5.92
CA GLY A 148 15.26 0.12 5.33
C GLY A 148 15.95 1.26 4.60
N GLU A 149 16.85 0.98 3.70
CA GLU A 149 17.30 2.00 2.77
C GLU A 149 16.07 2.57 2.04
N ARG A 150 15.56 3.67 2.55
CA ARG A 150 14.45 4.40 1.92
C ARG A 150 14.88 4.83 0.53
N LYS A 151 14.76 3.91 -0.38
CA LYS A 151 14.60 4.30 -1.76
C LYS A 151 13.14 4.72 -1.84
N ASP A 152 12.92 6.01 -2.03
CA ASP A 152 11.68 6.49 -2.60
C ASP A 152 11.63 5.90 -4.02
N ASP A 153 11.42 4.58 -4.08
CA ASP A 153 11.32 3.89 -5.34
C ASP A 153 10.11 4.47 -6.05
N ASP A 154 10.38 5.15 -7.15
CA ASP A 154 9.34 5.78 -7.97
C ASP A 154 8.39 4.73 -8.56
N GLU A 155 8.73 3.45 -8.51
CA GLU A 155 7.98 2.37 -9.10
C GLU A 155 7.60 1.30 -8.06
N VAL A 156 6.34 0.88 -8.11
CA VAL A 156 5.77 -0.19 -7.29
C VAL A 156 5.50 -1.40 -8.17
N VAL A 157 5.70 -2.60 -7.64
CA VAL A 157 5.40 -3.84 -8.35
C VAL A 157 4.37 -4.67 -7.59
N CYS A 158 3.39 -5.20 -8.33
CA CYS A 158 2.44 -6.21 -7.87
C CYS A 158 2.60 -7.48 -8.71
N ILE A 159 2.80 -8.62 -8.06
CA ILE A 159 3.06 -9.89 -8.76
C ILE A 159 1.82 -10.78 -8.70
N PHE A 160 1.44 -11.31 -9.87
CA PHE A 160 0.41 -12.32 -10.02
C PHE A 160 1.05 -13.65 -10.46
N GLY A 161 0.67 -14.73 -9.81
CA GLY A 161 1.08 -16.07 -10.18
C GLY A 161 0.39 -16.54 -11.49
N GLU A 162 0.96 -17.56 -12.12
CA GLU A 162 0.45 -18.08 -13.38
C GLU A 162 -1.03 -18.50 -13.31
N GLN A 163 -1.42 -19.12 -12.19
CA GLN A 163 -2.79 -19.60 -11.98
C GLN A 163 -3.82 -18.49 -11.75
N GLU A 164 -3.37 -17.28 -11.47
CA GLU A 164 -4.25 -16.13 -11.21
C GLU A 164 -4.63 -15.41 -12.50
N ILE A 165 -3.94 -15.70 -13.61
CA ILE A 165 -4.14 -15.03 -14.91
C ILE A 165 -5.10 -15.84 -15.77
N PRO A 166 -6.17 -15.24 -16.33
CA PRO A 166 -7.09 -15.92 -17.21
C PRO A 166 -6.40 -16.29 -18.54
N THR A 167 -6.59 -17.52 -19.02
CA THR A 167 -5.92 -18.05 -20.22
C THR A 167 -6.71 -17.88 -21.51
N TYR A 168 -8.00 -17.55 -21.45
CA TYR A 168 -8.90 -17.59 -22.62
C TYR A 168 -9.65 -16.29 -22.89
N ARG A 169 -9.45 -15.25 -22.10
CA ARG A 169 -10.19 -13.99 -22.22
C ARG A 169 -9.24 -12.79 -22.18
N SER A 170 -9.69 -11.68 -22.73
CA SER A 170 -8.98 -10.42 -22.59
C SER A 170 -9.06 -9.94 -21.15
N PHE A 171 -7.97 -9.42 -20.63
CA PHE A 171 -7.90 -8.85 -19.31
C PHE A 171 -6.99 -7.62 -19.28
N ARG A 172 -7.14 -6.80 -18.26
CA ARG A 172 -6.26 -5.68 -17.95
C ARG A 172 -6.07 -5.56 -16.44
N PHE A 173 -5.10 -4.78 -16.06
CA PHE A 173 -4.92 -4.38 -14.67
C PHE A 173 -5.41 -2.96 -14.47
N GLU A 174 -6.15 -2.75 -13.40
CA GLU A 174 -6.56 -1.44 -12.92
C GLU A 174 -5.92 -1.20 -11.56
N VAL A 175 -5.21 -0.07 -11.40
CA VAL A 175 -4.49 0.27 -10.18
C VAL A 175 -5.04 1.55 -9.61
N ARG A 176 -5.41 1.54 -8.33
CA ARG A 176 -5.92 2.69 -7.59
C ARG A 176 -5.03 2.97 -6.38
N PRO A 177 -4.55 4.19 -6.19
CA PRO A 177 -3.89 4.57 -4.96
C PRO A 177 -4.94 4.78 -3.87
N VAL A 178 -4.62 4.36 -2.66
CA VAL A 178 -5.53 4.43 -1.50
C VAL A 178 -4.79 5.09 -0.34
N GLU A 179 -5.41 6.05 0.31
CA GLU A 179 -4.82 6.67 1.48
C GLU A 179 -5.22 5.93 2.77
N CYS A 180 -4.60 6.25 3.90
CA CYS A 180 -4.71 5.49 5.15
C CYS A 180 -6.12 5.44 5.78
N PHE A 181 -7.05 6.31 5.36
CA PHE A 181 -8.46 6.27 5.79
C PHE A 181 -9.39 5.59 4.77
N GLY A 182 -8.82 5.03 3.68
CA GLY A 182 -9.54 4.26 2.68
C GLY A 182 -10.09 5.07 1.50
N LYS A 183 -9.79 6.37 1.39
CA LYS A 183 -10.17 7.12 0.18
C LYS A 183 -9.35 6.66 -1.01
N LYS A 184 -10.03 6.33 -2.08
CA LYS A 184 -9.42 5.83 -3.32
C LYS A 184 -9.29 6.95 -4.33
N GLY A 185 -8.12 7.05 -4.93
CA GLY A 185 -7.85 7.93 -6.07
C GLY A 185 -8.38 7.38 -7.38
N ARG A 186 -8.18 8.15 -8.44
CA ARG A 186 -8.55 7.71 -9.79
C ARG A 186 -7.65 6.56 -10.24
N PRO A 187 -8.21 5.56 -10.92
CA PRO A 187 -7.40 4.45 -11.41
C PRO A 187 -6.57 4.85 -12.64
N ILE A 188 -5.46 4.14 -12.80
CA ILE A 188 -4.78 3.98 -14.07
C ILE A 188 -4.88 2.54 -14.52
N CYS A 189 -4.89 2.30 -15.82
CA CYS A 189 -5.10 0.97 -16.40
C CYS A 189 -3.95 0.58 -17.31
N SER A 190 -3.68 -0.72 -17.40
CA SER A 190 -2.88 -1.26 -18.48
C SER A 190 -3.70 -1.34 -19.78
N GLU A 191 -3.01 -1.58 -20.88
CA GLU A 191 -3.67 -2.04 -22.11
C GLU A 191 -4.35 -3.38 -21.88
N TRP A 192 -5.34 -3.68 -22.75
CA TRP A 192 -5.96 -5.00 -22.78
C TRP A 192 -5.00 -6.05 -23.33
N MET A 193 -4.91 -7.18 -22.66
CA MET A 193 -4.00 -8.28 -22.98
C MET A 193 -4.79 -9.58 -23.19
N LYS A 194 -4.16 -10.49 -23.93
CA LYS A 194 -4.59 -11.89 -24.08
C LYS A 194 -3.37 -12.78 -23.83
N VAL A 195 -3.60 -13.91 -23.20
CA VAL A 195 -2.58 -14.98 -23.03
C VAL A 195 -2.91 -16.11 -23.98
#